data_fa49de56773a0a5884078c5c4fd91d72
#
_entry.id   fa49de56773a0a5884078c5c4fd91d72
#
_cell.length_a   1.000
_cell.length_b   1.000
_cell.length_c   1.000
_cell.angle_alpha   90.00
_cell.angle_beta   90.00
_cell.angle_gamma   90.00
#
_symmetry.space_group_name_H-M   'P 1'
#
loop_
_entity.id
_entity.type
_entity.pdbx_description
1 polymer ?
#
loop_
_entity_poly.entity_id
_entity_poly.type
_entity_poly.pdbx_seq_one_letter_code
_entity_poly.pdbx_strand_id
1 'polypeptide(L)' 'MEIEVKLFATLRDYLPKGSGKFSCKLEIDGSTRVQDILDRLNIPGEMPKIILINGIHGKKEQILKEGDVLSIFPPVAGG' A
#
# COMPACT_ATOMS: atom_id res chain seq x y z
N MET A 1 -15.66 2.96 -3.66
CA MET A 1 -15.07 1.79 -2.96
C MET A 1 -13.93 2.26 -2.07
N GLU A 2 -13.77 1.62 -0.92
CA GLU A 2 -12.77 2.01 0.06
C GLU A 2 -11.84 0.84 0.36
N ILE A 3 -10.55 1.14 0.48
CA ILE A 3 -9.56 0.15 0.92
C ILE A 3 -8.81 0.71 2.13
N GLU A 4 -8.14 -0.17 2.84
CA GLU A 4 -7.23 0.22 3.91
C GLU A 4 -5.80 -0.02 3.43
N VAL A 5 -4.92 0.97 3.64
CA VAL A 5 -3.51 0.85 3.28
C VAL A 5 -2.70 0.89 4.56
N LYS A 6 -1.86 -0.11 4.75
CA LYS A 6 -0.95 -0.17 5.90
C LYS A 6 0.49 -0.05 5.42
N LEU A 7 1.21 0.90 5.98
CA LEU A 7 2.62 1.11 5.65
C LEU A 7 3.44 0.90 6.91
N PHE A 8 4.53 0.17 6.77
CA PHE A 8 5.34 -0.25 7.92
C PHE A 8 6.75 0.32 7.87
N ALA A 9 7.37 0.42 9.04
CA ALA A 9 8.74 0.90 9.19
C ALA A 9 8.94 2.25 8.51
N THR A 10 9.97 2.39 7.71
CA THR A 10 10.29 3.67 7.04
C THR A 10 9.22 4.09 6.05
N LEU A 11 8.39 3.17 5.56
CA LEU A 11 7.33 3.52 4.62
C LEU A 11 6.23 4.36 5.27
N ARG A 12 6.16 4.40 6.58
CA ARG A 12 5.14 5.20 7.26
C ARG A 12 5.25 6.69 6.94
N ASP A 13 6.42 7.14 6.52
CA ASP A 13 6.60 8.54 6.13
C ASP A 13 5.76 8.92 4.91
N TYR A 14 5.29 7.94 4.16
CA TYR A 14 4.46 8.18 2.98
C TYR A 14 2.96 8.23 3.29
N LEU A 15 2.56 8.02 4.55
CA LEU A 15 1.16 8.11 4.92
C LEU A 15 0.66 9.55 4.81
N PRO A 16 -0.59 9.76 4.33
CA PRO A 16 -1.16 11.09 4.29
C PRO A 16 -1.36 11.67 5.69
N LYS A 17 -1.44 12.99 5.78
CA LYS A 17 -1.75 13.65 7.04
C LYS A 17 -3.10 13.16 7.56
N GLY A 18 -3.20 13.02 8.88
CA GLY A 18 -4.44 12.55 9.49
C GLY A 18 -4.58 11.05 9.55
N SER A 19 -3.57 10.31 9.06
CA SER A 19 -3.58 8.86 9.11
C SER A 19 -3.36 8.36 10.53
N GLY A 20 -3.64 7.06 10.74
CA GLY A 20 -3.27 6.40 11.97
C GLY A 20 -1.76 6.20 12.05
N LYS A 21 -1.32 5.40 13.03
CA LYS A 21 0.11 5.16 13.22
C LYS A 21 0.77 4.55 11.99
N PHE A 22 0.09 3.66 11.31
CA PHE A 22 0.65 2.97 10.15
C PHE A 22 -0.40 2.66 9.09
N SER A 23 -1.59 3.23 9.20
CA SER A 23 -2.65 2.92 8.24
C SER A 23 -3.47 4.14 7.88
N CYS A 24 -4.06 4.09 6.70
CA CYS A 24 -5.04 5.07 6.25
C CYS A 24 -6.07 4.37 5.39
N LYS A 25 -7.21 5.03 5.20
CA LYS A 25 -8.25 4.54 4.30
C LYS A 25 -8.30 5.43 3.07
N LEU A 26 -8.43 4.83 1.91
CA LEU A 26 -8.46 5.54 0.65
C LEU A 26 -9.67 5.14 -0.17
N GLU A 27 -10.27 6.12 -0.83
CA GLU A 27 -11.33 5.86 -1.80
C GLU A 27 -10.71 5.45 -3.12
N ILE A 28 -11.29 4.44 -3.74
CA ILE A 28 -10.82 3.94 -5.04
C ILE A 28 -12.00 3.68 -5.96
N ASP A 29 -11.72 3.47 -7.24
CA ASP A 29 -12.72 3.00 -8.19
C ASP A 29 -12.42 1.54 -8.56
N GLY A 30 -13.26 0.96 -9.40
CA GLY A 30 -13.16 -0.46 -9.75
C GLY A 30 -11.98 -0.82 -10.63
N SER A 31 -11.21 0.15 -11.10
CA SER A 31 -10.04 -0.11 -11.95
C SER A 31 -8.72 0.23 -11.26
N THR A 32 -8.75 0.55 -9.97
CA THR A 32 -7.54 0.94 -9.23
C THR A 32 -6.65 -0.28 -8.99
N ARG A 33 -5.38 -0.15 -9.38
CA ARG A 33 -4.38 -1.19 -9.16
C ARG A 33 -3.49 -0.80 -8.00
N VAL A 34 -2.73 -1.79 -7.51
CA VAL A 34 -1.74 -1.53 -6.46
C VAL A 34 -0.79 -0.41 -6.88
N GLN A 35 -0.32 -0.45 -8.14
CA GLN A 35 0.60 0.58 -8.64
C GLN A 35 0.00 1.98 -8.52
N ASP A 36 -1.31 2.11 -8.77
CA ASP A 36 -1.97 3.41 -8.68
C ASP A 36 -1.92 3.97 -7.26
N ILE A 37 -2.01 3.08 -6.26
CA ILE A 37 -1.91 3.48 -4.85
C ILE A 37 -0.48 3.90 -4.53
N LEU A 38 0.50 3.16 -5.02
CA LEU A 38 1.90 3.53 -4.81
C LEU A 38 2.18 4.92 -5.37
N ASP A 39 1.68 5.19 -6.58
CA ASP A 39 1.85 6.49 -7.22
C ASP A 39 1.15 7.59 -6.43
N ARG A 40 -0.06 7.32 -5.97
CA ARG A 40 -0.86 8.28 -5.21
C ARG A 40 -0.19 8.67 -3.89
N LEU A 41 0.52 7.73 -3.26
CA LEU A 41 1.23 7.98 -2.01
C LEU A 41 2.67 8.44 -2.22
N ASN A 42 3.09 8.59 -3.48
CA ASN A 42 4.44 9.02 -3.84
C ASN A 42 5.52 8.04 -3.40
N ILE A 43 5.19 6.76 -3.32
CA ILE A 43 6.17 5.73 -3.01
C ILE A 43 6.94 5.40 -4.29
N PRO A 44 8.28 5.55 -4.30
CA PRO A 44 9.05 5.29 -5.53
C PRO A 44 8.85 3.87 -6.05
N GLY A 45 8.59 3.76 -7.34
CA GLY A 45 8.29 2.46 -7.96
C GLY A 45 9.46 1.48 -7.90
N GLU A 46 10.69 1.98 -7.99
CA GLU A 46 11.88 1.14 -7.96
C GLU A 46 12.33 0.78 -6.55
N MET A 47 11.71 1.38 -5.53
CA MET A 47 12.05 1.02 -4.14
C MET A 47 11.64 -0.42 -3.88
N PRO A 48 12.56 -1.28 -3.42
CA PRO A 48 12.18 -2.65 -3.09
C PRO A 48 11.12 -2.68 -1.99
N LYS A 49 10.14 -3.54 -2.14
CA LYS A 49 9.05 -3.61 -1.17
C LYS A 49 8.34 -4.95 -1.25
N ILE A 50 7.72 -5.31 -0.15
CA ILE A 50 6.88 -6.50 -0.05
C ILE A 50 5.44 -6.03 -0.03
N ILE A 51 4.62 -6.57 -0.91
CA ILE A 51 3.21 -6.19 -1.05
C ILE A 51 2.35 -7.37 -0.66
N LEU A 52 1.46 -7.15 0.32
CA LEU A 52 0.46 -8.15 0.71
C LEU A 52 -0.92 -7.55 0.52
N ILE A 53 -1.83 -8.32 -0.05
CA ILE A 53 -3.23 -7.95 -0.18
C ILE A 53 -4.02 -8.96 0.62
N ASN A 54 -4.66 -8.49 1.69
CA ASN A 54 -5.38 -9.36 2.63
C ASN A 54 -4.49 -10.50 3.15
N GLY A 55 -3.22 -10.19 3.40
CA GLY A 55 -2.27 -11.15 3.95
C GLY A 55 -1.61 -12.06 2.93
N ILE A 56 -1.93 -11.91 1.65
CA ILE A 56 -1.40 -12.76 0.58
C ILE A 56 -0.54 -11.92 -0.35
N HIS A 57 0.60 -12.46 -0.79
CA HIS A 57 1.48 -11.73 -1.69
C HIS A 57 0.73 -11.26 -2.93
N GLY A 58 0.86 -9.97 -3.24
CA GLY A 58 0.19 -9.35 -4.38
C GLY A 58 1.20 -8.78 -5.36
N LYS A 59 0.67 -8.39 -6.52
CA LYS A 59 1.46 -7.78 -7.59
C LYS A 59 1.03 -6.35 -7.82
N LYS A 60 1.94 -5.54 -8.37
CA LYS A 60 1.66 -4.14 -8.66
C LYS A 60 0.50 -3.95 -9.62
N GLU A 61 0.31 -4.90 -10.53
CA GLU A 61 -0.76 -4.84 -11.53
C GLU A 61 -2.11 -5.28 -11.02
N GLN A 62 -2.17 -5.83 -9.83
CA GLN A 62 -3.40 -6.40 -9.29
C GLN A 62 -4.43 -5.31 -8.98
N ILE A 63 -5.67 -5.55 -9.41
CA ILE A 63 -6.77 -4.62 -9.16
C ILE A 63 -7.29 -4.83 -7.75
N LEU A 64 -7.52 -3.72 -7.05
CA LEU A 64 -8.02 -3.73 -5.68
C LEU A 64 -9.53 -3.70 -5.65
N LYS A 65 -10.11 -4.27 -4.60
CA LYS A 65 -11.56 -4.38 -4.43
C LYS A 65 -11.99 -3.72 -3.13
N GLU A 66 -13.29 -3.48 -3.02
CA GLU A 66 -13.88 -2.94 -1.81
C GLU A 66 -13.43 -3.73 -0.58
N GLY A 67 -12.95 -3.02 0.42
CA GLY A 67 -12.57 -3.64 1.69
C GLY A 67 -11.21 -4.30 1.73
N ASP A 68 -10.46 -4.29 0.61
CA ASP A 68 -9.12 -4.88 0.62
C ASP A 68 -8.21 -4.16 1.60
N VAL A 69 -7.29 -4.91 2.20
CA VAL A 69 -6.24 -4.38 3.05
C VAL A 69 -4.91 -4.57 2.32
N LEU A 70 -4.34 -3.44 1.90
CA LEU A 70 -3.05 -3.42 1.20
C LEU A 70 -1.97 -3.11 2.22
N SER A 71 -1.08 -4.06 2.46
CA SER A 71 0.03 -3.89 3.40
C SER A 71 1.34 -3.84 2.64
N ILE A 72 2.16 -2.83 2.93
CA ILE A 72 3.42 -2.64 2.22
C ILE A 72 4.54 -2.53 3.25
N PHE A 73 5.57 -3.37 3.06
CA PHE A 73 6.71 -3.43 3.96
C PHE A 73 7.98 -3.14 3.17
N PRO A 74 8.96 -2.45 3.76
CA PRO A 74 10.28 -2.41 3.15
C PRO A 74 10.93 -3.79 3.31
N PRO A 75 11.87 -4.17 2.45
CA PRO A 75 12.55 -5.44 2.63
C PRO A 75 13.38 -5.40 3.90
N VAL A 76 13.58 -6.58 4.51
CA VAL A 76 14.42 -6.69 5.69
C VAL A 76 15.87 -6.48 5.28
N ALA A 77 16.46 -5.40 5.76
CA ALA A 77 17.82 -5.04 5.39
C ALA A 77 18.82 -5.92 6.17
N GLY A 78 19.83 -6.37 5.46
CA GLY A 78 20.93 -7.06 6.07
C GLY A 78 20.63 -8.44 6.61
N GLY A 79 19.51 -8.93 6.25
CA GLY A 79 19.16 -10.28 6.69
C GLY A 79 19.02 -10.39 8.16
#